data_0f5e55cf586ebd785574f8d6226c8f2b
#
_entry.id   0f5e55cf586ebd785574f8d6226c8f2b
#
_cell.length_a   1.000
_cell.length_b   1.000
_cell.length_c   1.000
_cell.angle_alpha   90.00
_cell.angle_beta   90.00
_cell.angle_gamma   90.00
#
_symmetry.space_group_name_H-M   'P 1'
#
loop_
_entity.id
_entity.type
_entity.pdbx_description
1 polymer ?
#
loop_
_entity_poly.entity_id
_entity_poly.type
_entity_poly.pdbx_seq_one_letter_code
_entity_poly.pdbx_strand_id
1 'polypeptide(L)'
;VMLYPASTQSLLDEATAFTGRGFDIVFDDSLPVDSSVRIGGREGRDNHEIVLRRPGDENNYLIAWQAAFVLHQYRTPETEHANLKPNAAYLASIKNELLSMHPSIPLSQREAFTDHVIGGVLTQLRSVPIGMLIDFQLHRDYAELHAVQQHSLTQQVVEHIACLQLTPEMFPRTLVRANQVMNAAQALMVAELFDIPGLFEPYRTVGMEAAAALLLEPCMQQIFDGTTDRELVDSWSRTLGLEKWYRWV
;
A
#
# COMPACT_ATOMS: atom_id res chain seq x y z
N VAL A 1 25.19 14.65 -11.11
CA VAL A 1 24.52 13.39 -11.47
C VAL A 1 24.50 12.56 -10.20
N MET A 2 23.31 12.27 -9.66
CA MET A 2 23.18 11.30 -8.57
C MET A 2 23.57 9.94 -9.13
N LEU A 3 24.52 9.25 -8.51
CA LEU A 3 24.87 7.88 -8.86
C LEU A 3 24.02 6.96 -7.96
N TYR A 4 23.09 6.23 -8.57
CA TYR A 4 22.30 5.21 -7.89
C TYR A 4 23.04 3.87 -7.90
N PRO A 5 22.78 2.96 -6.95
CA PRO A 5 23.16 1.56 -7.05
C PRO A 5 22.71 0.96 -8.38
N ALA A 6 23.44 -0.04 -8.87
CA ALA A 6 23.17 -0.62 -10.19
C ALA A 6 21.73 -1.14 -10.33
N SER A 7 21.17 -1.74 -9.28
CA SER A 7 19.78 -2.23 -9.25
C SER A 7 18.76 -1.11 -9.42
N THR A 8 18.93 0.00 -8.69
CA THR A 8 18.03 1.17 -8.79
C THR A 8 18.11 1.82 -10.17
N GLN A 9 19.34 1.99 -10.69
CA GLN A 9 19.52 2.55 -12.03
C GLN A 9 18.92 1.64 -13.10
N SER A 10 19.10 0.33 -13.00
CA SER A 10 18.53 -0.64 -13.94
C SER A 10 17.00 -0.56 -14.00
N LEU A 11 16.33 -0.41 -12.86
CA LEU A 11 14.87 -0.25 -12.80
C LEU A 11 14.40 1.07 -13.43
N LEU A 12 15.11 2.16 -13.16
CA LEU A 12 14.81 3.47 -13.78
C LEU A 12 14.98 3.41 -15.29
N ASP A 13 16.06 2.77 -15.77
CA ASP A 13 16.33 2.62 -17.20
C ASP A 13 15.30 1.72 -17.88
N GLU A 14 14.93 0.61 -17.26
CA GLU A 14 13.88 -0.30 -17.75
C GLU A 14 12.53 0.42 -17.84
N ALA A 15 12.13 1.13 -16.78
CA ALA A 15 10.88 1.89 -16.76
C ALA A 15 10.89 3.02 -17.79
N THR A 16 12.02 3.71 -17.96
CA THR A 16 12.19 4.74 -19.00
C THR A 16 12.05 4.14 -20.40
N ALA A 17 12.72 3.02 -20.66
CA ALA A 17 12.65 2.34 -21.96
C ALA A 17 11.23 1.85 -22.28
N PHE A 18 10.51 1.33 -21.27
CA PHE A 18 9.17 0.79 -21.45
C PHE A 18 8.12 1.89 -21.62
N THR A 19 8.20 2.97 -20.86
CA THR A 19 7.20 4.05 -20.86
C THR A 19 7.51 5.16 -21.86
N GLY A 20 8.74 5.23 -22.37
CA GLY A 20 9.25 6.34 -23.19
C GLY A 20 9.45 7.65 -22.41
N ARG A 21 9.47 7.61 -21.05
CA ARG A 21 9.52 8.79 -20.19
C ARG A 21 10.58 8.62 -19.12
N GLY A 22 11.38 9.66 -18.89
CA GLY A 22 12.38 9.70 -17.83
C GLY A 22 11.77 9.92 -16.43
N PHE A 23 12.65 10.00 -15.43
CA PHE A 23 12.29 10.27 -14.05
C PHE A 23 12.95 11.55 -13.54
N ASP A 24 12.14 12.40 -12.93
CA ASP A 24 12.59 13.53 -12.11
C ASP A 24 12.46 13.13 -10.64
N ILE A 25 13.52 13.35 -9.84
CA ILE A 25 13.51 13.02 -8.41
C ILE A 25 13.57 14.32 -7.64
N VAL A 26 12.55 14.57 -6.83
CA VAL A 26 12.39 15.78 -6.04
C VAL A 26 12.21 15.46 -4.56
N PHE A 27 12.49 16.43 -3.70
CA PHE A 27 12.29 16.33 -2.26
C PHE A 27 11.19 17.30 -1.81
N ASP A 28 10.28 16.80 -0.96
CA ASP A 28 9.19 17.58 -0.36
C ASP A 28 8.97 17.10 1.07
N ASP A 29 9.43 17.86 2.06
CA ASP A 29 9.34 17.55 3.48
C ASP A 29 7.90 17.58 4.02
N SER A 30 6.97 18.18 3.28
CA SER A 30 5.53 18.16 3.59
C SER A 30 4.82 16.87 3.16
N LEU A 31 5.50 15.97 2.42
CA LEU A 31 4.89 14.72 1.97
C LEU A 31 4.47 13.85 3.17
N PRO A 32 3.21 13.41 3.26
CA PRO A 32 2.71 12.63 4.40
C PRO A 32 3.23 11.18 4.43
N VAL A 33 3.87 10.72 3.36
CA VAL A 33 4.48 9.39 3.19
C VAL A 33 5.96 9.53 2.85
N ASP A 34 6.74 8.46 2.92
CA ASP A 34 8.18 8.51 2.65
C ASP A 34 8.50 8.78 1.19
N SER A 35 7.68 8.23 0.28
CA SER A 35 7.80 8.47 -1.15
C SER A 35 6.46 8.37 -1.87
N SER A 36 6.37 9.01 -3.02
CA SER A 36 5.27 8.87 -3.97
C SER A 36 5.74 9.07 -5.40
N VAL A 37 4.96 8.63 -6.39
CA VAL A 37 5.23 8.93 -7.79
C VAL A 37 4.03 9.60 -8.46
N ARG A 38 4.31 10.63 -9.23
CA ARG A 38 3.36 11.25 -10.15
C ARG A 38 3.67 10.77 -11.55
N ILE A 39 2.74 10.06 -12.15
CA ILE A 39 2.98 9.37 -13.43
C ILE A 39 3.01 10.38 -14.57
N GLY A 40 4.08 10.37 -15.36
CA GLY A 40 4.24 11.19 -16.56
C GLY A 40 3.17 10.87 -17.62
N GLY A 41 2.89 11.86 -18.49
CA GLY A 41 1.77 11.77 -19.43
C GLY A 41 0.40 12.07 -18.86
N ARG A 42 0.32 12.23 -17.53
CA ARG A 42 -0.87 12.70 -16.83
C ARG A 42 -0.64 14.13 -16.34
N GLU A 43 -1.68 14.94 -16.28
CA GLU A 43 -1.64 16.31 -15.75
C GLU A 43 -0.58 17.23 -16.39
N GLY A 44 -0.23 16.98 -17.69
CA GLY A 44 0.71 17.81 -18.45
C GLY A 44 2.18 17.61 -18.09
N ARG A 45 2.55 16.53 -17.37
CA ARG A 45 3.96 16.19 -17.09
C ARG A 45 4.57 15.35 -18.20
N ASP A 46 5.78 15.69 -18.63
CA ASP A 46 6.52 14.90 -19.62
C ASP A 46 7.17 13.67 -18.98
N ASN A 47 7.79 13.82 -17.82
CA ASN A 47 8.47 12.77 -17.07
C ASN A 47 7.62 12.23 -15.92
N HIS A 48 7.99 11.05 -15.41
CA HIS A 48 7.55 10.58 -14.09
C HIS A 48 8.28 11.41 -13.02
N GLU A 49 7.57 11.81 -11.96
CA GLU A 49 8.18 12.55 -10.86
C GLU A 49 8.10 11.71 -9.58
N ILE A 50 9.26 11.24 -9.10
CA ILE A 50 9.37 10.57 -7.81
C ILE A 50 9.61 11.65 -6.75
N VAL A 51 8.67 11.74 -5.80
CA VAL A 51 8.75 12.66 -4.67
C VAL A 51 9.19 11.87 -3.44
N LEU A 52 10.28 12.30 -2.81
CA LEU A 52 10.80 11.74 -1.57
C LEU A 52 10.60 12.76 -0.45
N ARG A 53 10.22 12.29 0.75
CA ARG A 53 10.01 13.21 1.88
C ARG A 53 11.30 13.92 2.29
N ARG A 54 12.42 13.19 2.34
CA ARG A 54 13.74 13.71 2.75
C ARG A 54 14.86 12.84 2.20
N PRO A 55 16.10 13.37 2.14
CA PRO A 55 17.27 12.56 1.85
C PRO A 55 17.51 11.50 2.94
N GLY A 56 17.87 10.28 2.54
CA GLY A 56 18.18 9.18 3.44
C GLY A 56 18.79 8.00 2.67
N ASP A 57 19.36 7.04 3.40
CA ASP A 57 19.99 5.86 2.81
C ASP A 57 18.95 4.93 2.17
N GLU A 58 17.72 4.94 2.70
CA GLU A 58 16.56 4.20 2.19
C GLU A 58 16.08 4.69 0.82
N ASN A 59 16.49 5.87 0.36
CA ASN A 59 16.01 6.44 -0.89
C ASN A 59 16.29 5.55 -2.11
N ASN A 60 17.36 4.78 -2.10
CA ASN A 60 17.65 3.85 -3.19
C ASN A 60 16.55 2.80 -3.35
N TYR A 61 16.06 2.23 -2.23
CA TYR A 61 14.95 1.31 -2.24
C TYR A 61 13.63 2.03 -2.61
N LEU A 62 13.36 3.20 -2.03
CA LEU A 62 12.13 3.95 -2.31
C LEU A 62 12.03 4.36 -3.78
N ILE A 63 13.14 4.79 -4.40
CA ILE A 63 13.20 5.11 -5.84
C ILE A 63 12.98 3.85 -6.68
N ALA A 64 13.67 2.75 -6.35
CA ALA A 64 13.49 1.47 -7.02
C ALA A 64 12.04 0.97 -6.93
N TRP A 65 11.43 1.10 -5.76
CA TRP A 65 10.03 0.74 -5.53
C TRP A 65 9.08 1.57 -6.40
N GLN A 66 9.27 2.89 -6.47
CA GLN A 66 8.43 3.76 -7.30
C GLN A 66 8.62 3.47 -8.80
N ALA A 67 9.84 3.17 -9.25
CA ALA A 67 10.10 2.78 -10.63
C ALA A 67 9.43 1.42 -10.96
N ALA A 68 9.51 0.44 -10.07
CA ALA A 68 8.83 -0.84 -10.21
C ALA A 68 7.30 -0.68 -10.21
N PHE A 69 6.75 0.22 -9.39
CA PHE A 69 5.32 0.55 -9.40
C PHE A 69 4.89 1.17 -10.75
N VAL A 70 5.69 2.08 -11.32
CA VAL A 70 5.42 2.65 -12.66
C VAL A 70 5.42 1.54 -13.71
N LEU A 71 6.42 0.66 -13.70
CA LEU A 71 6.47 -0.50 -14.61
C LEU A 71 5.23 -1.38 -14.46
N HIS A 72 4.85 -1.71 -13.23
CA HIS A 72 3.66 -2.50 -12.94
C HIS A 72 2.40 -1.85 -13.53
N GLN A 73 2.22 -0.54 -13.30
CA GLN A 73 1.08 0.21 -13.81
C GLN A 73 1.01 0.25 -15.34
N TYR A 74 2.14 0.32 -16.03
CA TYR A 74 2.17 0.34 -17.49
C TYR A 74 2.05 -1.06 -18.14
N ARG A 75 2.47 -2.11 -17.42
CA ARG A 75 2.34 -3.51 -17.85
C ARG A 75 0.93 -4.05 -17.63
N THR A 76 0.25 -3.56 -16.63
CA THR A 76 -1.14 -3.94 -16.33
C THR A 76 -2.07 -3.23 -17.32
N PRO A 77 -2.95 -3.97 -18.05
CA PRO A 77 -3.96 -3.36 -18.91
C PRO A 77 -4.83 -2.36 -18.14
N GLU A 78 -5.19 -1.23 -18.76
CA GLU A 78 -5.98 -0.18 -18.09
C GLU A 78 -7.31 -0.71 -17.50
N THR A 79 -7.91 -1.69 -18.16
CA THR A 79 -9.14 -2.36 -17.72
C THR A 79 -8.97 -3.19 -16.46
N GLU A 80 -7.73 -3.52 -16.11
CA GLU A 80 -7.36 -4.33 -14.93
C GLU A 80 -6.78 -3.49 -13.79
N HIS A 81 -6.57 -2.18 -14.03
CA HIS A 81 -6.12 -1.31 -12.96
C HIS A 81 -7.09 -1.34 -11.78
N ALA A 82 -6.53 -1.40 -10.57
CA ALA A 82 -7.30 -1.41 -9.32
C ALA A 82 -7.89 -0.01 -9.00
N ASN A 83 -8.66 0.54 -9.94
CA ASN A 83 -9.34 1.82 -9.80
C ASN A 83 -10.71 1.61 -9.16
N LEU A 84 -10.78 1.79 -7.85
CA LEU A 84 -12.03 1.64 -7.10
C LEU A 84 -12.62 2.99 -6.70
N LYS A 85 -13.95 3.06 -6.73
CA LYS A 85 -14.71 4.19 -6.19
C LYS A 85 -15.54 3.75 -4.98
N PRO A 86 -15.64 4.58 -3.94
CA PRO A 86 -16.55 4.32 -2.82
C PRO A 86 -17.97 4.07 -3.29
N ASN A 87 -18.64 3.06 -2.73
CA ASN A 87 -20.06 2.81 -2.93
C ASN A 87 -20.88 3.64 -1.93
N ALA A 88 -21.20 4.87 -2.31
CA ALA A 88 -21.85 5.84 -1.42
C ALA A 88 -23.15 5.31 -0.78
N ALA A 89 -23.97 4.55 -1.54
CA ALA A 89 -25.23 4.00 -1.03
C ALA A 89 -24.99 3.00 0.12
N TYR A 90 -24.02 2.12 -0.01
CA TYR A 90 -23.68 1.17 1.05
C TYR A 90 -22.97 1.83 2.22
N LEU A 91 -22.05 2.76 1.94
CA LEU A 91 -21.23 3.44 2.96
C LEU A 91 -22.02 4.43 3.82
N ALA A 92 -23.24 4.82 3.41
CA ALA A 92 -24.07 5.73 4.21
C ALA A 92 -24.33 5.21 5.64
N SER A 93 -24.56 3.90 5.79
CA SER A 93 -24.75 3.27 7.11
C SER A 93 -23.46 3.29 7.95
N ILE A 94 -22.33 3.02 7.33
CA ILE A 94 -21.01 3.04 7.99
C ILE A 94 -20.65 4.45 8.43
N LYS A 95 -20.93 5.47 7.59
CA LYS A 95 -20.73 6.88 7.94
C LYS A 95 -21.60 7.28 9.15
N ASN A 96 -22.86 6.86 9.17
CA ASN A 96 -23.75 7.15 10.29
C ASN A 96 -23.29 6.47 11.59
N GLU A 97 -22.86 5.20 11.53
CA GLU A 97 -22.27 4.48 12.66
C GLU A 97 -21.05 5.24 13.19
N LEU A 98 -20.10 5.57 12.31
CA LEU A 98 -18.88 6.29 12.66
C LEU A 98 -19.18 7.66 13.31
N LEU A 99 -20.14 8.42 12.78
CA LEU A 99 -20.56 9.70 13.36
C LEU A 99 -21.27 9.55 14.70
N SER A 100 -22.00 8.46 14.92
CA SER A 100 -22.63 8.18 16.22
C SER A 100 -21.61 7.91 17.33
N MET A 101 -20.46 7.33 16.96
CA MET A 101 -19.33 7.08 17.87
C MET A 101 -18.53 8.36 18.17
N HIS A 102 -18.62 9.37 17.29
CA HIS A 102 -17.88 10.64 17.40
C HIS A 102 -18.82 11.86 17.41
N PRO A 103 -19.75 11.99 18.40
CA PRO A 103 -20.75 13.04 18.42
C PRO A 103 -20.18 14.47 18.55
N SER A 104 -18.95 14.59 19.06
CA SER A 104 -18.24 15.86 19.24
C SER A 104 -17.73 16.50 17.95
N ILE A 105 -17.73 15.75 16.83
CA ILE A 105 -17.27 16.29 15.54
C ILE A 105 -18.27 17.33 15.03
N PRO A 106 -17.82 18.58 14.75
CA PRO A 106 -18.65 19.65 14.23
C PRO A 106 -19.34 19.24 12.91
N LEU A 107 -20.57 19.68 12.71
CA LEU A 107 -21.37 19.36 11.50
C LEU A 107 -20.60 19.64 10.20
N SER A 108 -19.87 20.78 10.16
CA SER A 108 -19.07 21.18 8.98
C SER A 108 -17.88 20.28 8.68
N GLN A 109 -17.46 19.42 9.62
CA GLN A 109 -16.30 18.53 9.47
C GLN A 109 -16.68 17.06 9.33
N ARG A 110 -17.96 16.70 9.51
CA ARG A 110 -18.42 15.30 9.55
C ARG A 110 -18.18 14.56 8.25
N GLU A 111 -18.48 15.20 7.12
CA GLU A 111 -18.27 14.60 5.81
C GLU A 111 -16.78 14.34 5.56
N ALA A 112 -15.93 15.37 5.73
CA ALA A 112 -14.49 15.24 5.56
C ALA A 112 -13.88 14.17 6.48
N PHE A 113 -14.33 14.09 7.74
CA PHE A 113 -13.89 13.08 8.68
C PHE A 113 -14.25 11.66 8.20
N THR A 114 -15.52 11.43 7.84
CA THR A 114 -15.96 10.09 7.41
C THR A 114 -15.30 9.69 6.10
N ASP A 115 -15.11 10.60 5.16
CA ASP A 115 -14.45 10.36 3.90
C ASP A 115 -12.96 10.05 4.10
N HIS A 116 -12.30 10.75 5.01
CA HIS A 116 -10.91 10.48 5.36
C HIS A 116 -10.74 9.07 5.94
N VAL A 117 -11.56 8.68 6.93
CA VAL A 117 -11.44 7.37 7.58
C VAL A 117 -11.75 6.23 6.61
N ILE A 118 -12.87 6.31 5.88
CA ILE A 118 -13.29 5.28 4.92
C ILE A 118 -12.32 5.24 3.73
N GLY A 119 -11.95 6.42 3.22
CA GLY A 119 -10.99 6.57 2.14
C GLY A 119 -9.63 5.97 2.48
N GLY A 120 -9.17 6.12 3.72
CA GLY A 120 -7.94 5.50 4.22
C GLY A 120 -7.96 3.98 4.09
N VAL A 121 -9.04 3.32 4.55
CA VAL A 121 -9.17 1.86 4.45
C VAL A 121 -9.27 1.40 2.99
N LEU A 122 -10.01 2.11 2.14
CA LEU A 122 -10.10 1.77 0.70
C LEU A 122 -8.77 1.99 -0.03
N THR A 123 -8.00 3.01 0.36
CA THR A 123 -6.65 3.23 -0.15
C THR A 123 -5.72 2.09 0.26
N GLN A 124 -5.74 1.67 1.52
CA GLN A 124 -4.97 0.52 1.98
C GLN A 124 -5.36 -0.77 1.23
N LEU A 125 -6.67 -1.05 1.10
CA LEU A 125 -7.17 -2.21 0.37
C LEU A 125 -6.64 -2.26 -1.07
N ARG A 126 -6.52 -1.11 -1.74
CA ARG A 126 -5.99 -1.02 -3.10
C ARG A 126 -4.46 -1.13 -3.15
N SER A 127 -3.77 -0.45 -2.23
CA SER A 127 -2.32 -0.23 -2.35
C SER A 127 -1.48 -1.29 -1.65
N VAL A 128 -1.93 -1.83 -0.51
CA VAL A 128 -1.12 -2.79 0.27
C VAL A 128 -0.85 -4.08 -0.50
N PRO A 129 -1.85 -4.78 -1.09
CA PRO A 129 -1.58 -6.02 -1.81
C PRO A 129 -0.65 -5.81 -3.02
N ILE A 130 -0.83 -4.74 -3.78
CA ILE A 130 0.04 -4.40 -4.93
C ILE A 130 1.45 -4.02 -4.44
N GLY A 131 1.53 -3.27 -3.34
CA GLY A 131 2.81 -2.95 -2.71
C GLY A 131 3.59 -4.19 -2.30
N MET A 132 2.91 -5.16 -1.69
CA MET A 132 3.53 -6.44 -1.30
C MET A 132 4.06 -7.23 -2.51
N LEU A 133 3.35 -7.23 -3.65
CA LEU A 133 3.86 -7.86 -4.89
C LEU A 133 5.15 -7.20 -5.38
N ILE A 134 5.21 -5.87 -5.35
CA ILE A 134 6.40 -5.13 -5.74
C ILE A 134 7.55 -5.46 -4.78
N ASP A 135 7.28 -5.52 -3.48
CA ASP A 135 8.29 -5.87 -2.47
C ASP A 135 8.84 -7.28 -2.65
N PHE A 136 7.99 -8.26 -2.95
CA PHE A 136 8.41 -9.61 -3.32
C PHE A 136 9.27 -9.63 -4.57
N GLN A 137 8.89 -8.89 -5.61
CA GLN A 137 9.65 -8.80 -6.86
C GLN A 137 11.03 -8.17 -6.61
N LEU A 138 11.08 -7.05 -5.89
CA LEU A 138 12.34 -6.38 -5.57
C LEU A 138 13.25 -7.28 -4.73
N HIS A 139 12.70 -7.99 -3.75
CA HIS A 139 13.46 -8.92 -2.94
C HIS A 139 14.01 -10.09 -3.76
N ARG A 140 13.21 -10.67 -4.67
CA ARG A 140 13.61 -11.79 -5.50
C ARG A 140 14.69 -11.42 -6.52
N ASP A 141 14.53 -10.27 -7.17
CA ASP A 141 15.28 -9.93 -8.38
C ASP A 141 16.48 -9.01 -8.12
N TYR A 142 16.54 -8.32 -6.96
CA TYR A 142 17.53 -7.26 -6.69
C TYR A 142 18.18 -7.40 -5.30
N ALA A 143 19.06 -8.40 -5.16
CA ALA A 143 19.74 -8.70 -3.89
C ALA A 143 20.53 -7.50 -3.30
N GLU A 144 21.00 -6.58 -4.15
CA GLU A 144 21.69 -5.35 -3.73
C GLU A 144 20.79 -4.42 -2.87
N LEU A 145 19.46 -4.52 -3.02
CA LEU A 145 18.51 -3.70 -2.28
C LEU A 145 18.09 -4.33 -0.95
N HIS A 146 18.42 -5.59 -0.66
CA HIS A 146 17.88 -6.32 0.50
C HIS A 146 18.08 -5.58 1.83
N ALA A 147 19.28 -5.04 2.09
CA ALA A 147 19.57 -4.38 3.36
C ALA A 147 18.73 -3.11 3.57
N VAL A 148 18.60 -2.27 2.55
CA VAL A 148 17.83 -1.02 2.62
C VAL A 148 16.33 -1.31 2.57
N GLN A 149 15.89 -2.33 1.82
CA GLN A 149 14.51 -2.82 1.81
C GLN A 149 14.10 -3.34 3.19
N GLN A 150 14.91 -4.23 3.79
CA GLN A 150 14.69 -4.76 5.13
C GLN A 150 14.56 -3.63 6.15
N HIS A 151 15.47 -2.66 6.12
CA HIS A 151 15.43 -1.52 7.03
C HIS A 151 14.13 -0.71 6.89
N SER A 152 13.78 -0.32 5.66
CA SER A 152 12.59 0.47 5.37
C SER A 152 11.30 -0.26 5.76
N LEU A 153 11.14 -1.52 5.33
CA LEU A 153 9.95 -2.32 5.63
C LEU A 153 9.81 -2.64 7.12
N THR A 154 10.93 -2.88 7.82
CA THR A 154 10.92 -3.08 9.29
C THR A 154 10.42 -1.84 10.01
N GLN A 155 10.90 -0.64 9.61
CA GLN A 155 10.40 0.61 10.19
C GLN A 155 8.91 0.79 9.96
N GLN A 156 8.42 0.57 8.75
CA GLN A 156 6.99 0.66 8.44
C GLN A 156 6.16 -0.29 9.31
N VAL A 157 6.58 -1.54 9.47
CA VAL A 157 5.88 -2.52 10.33
C VAL A 157 5.85 -2.04 11.77
N VAL A 158 6.96 -1.53 12.31
CA VAL A 158 7.03 -1.02 13.69
C VAL A 158 6.08 0.17 13.89
N GLU A 159 6.03 1.11 12.94
CA GLU A 159 5.10 2.24 12.99
C GLU A 159 3.63 1.77 12.92
N HIS A 160 3.35 0.77 12.10
CA HIS A 160 2.00 0.23 11.91
C HIS A 160 1.48 -0.59 13.09
N ILE A 161 2.32 -1.04 14.03
CA ILE A 161 1.87 -1.72 15.26
C ILE A 161 0.87 -0.87 16.04
N ALA A 162 0.95 0.47 15.94
CA ALA A 162 -0.01 1.38 16.55
C ALA A 162 -1.47 1.10 16.14
N CYS A 163 -1.73 0.46 15.00
CA CYS A 163 -3.08 0.07 14.58
C CYS A 163 -3.75 -0.91 15.57
N LEU A 164 -2.97 -1.66 16.35
CA LEU A 164 -3.49 -2.57 17.38
C LEU A 164 -4.14 -1.84 18.56
N GLN A 165 -3.91 -0.52 18.69
CA GLN A 165 -4.59 0.32 19.69
C GLN A 165 -5.99 0.76 19.25
N LEU A 166 -6.34 0.57 17.97
CA LEU A 166 -7.69 0.86 17.49
C LEU A 166 -8.66 -0.19 18.04
N THR A 167 -9.78 0.29 18.61
CA THR A 167 -10.77 -0.59 19.22
C THR A 167 -12.17 -0.39 18.63
N PRO A 168 -13.08 -1.39 18.77
CA PRO A 168 -14.46 -1.26 18.33
C PRO A 168 -15.28 -0.17 19.04
N GLU A 169 -14.77 0.37 20.16
CA GLU A 169 -15.34 1.54 20.86
C GLU A 169 -14.96 2.85 20.18
N MET A 170 -13.85 2.85 19.45
CA MET A 170 -13.36 4.03 18.72
C MET A 170 -13.88 4.08 17.27
N PHE A 171 -13.99 2.94 16.62
CA PHE A 171 -14.35 2.85 15.20
C PHE A 171 -15.22 1.61 14.92
N PRO A 172 -16.05 1.62 13.86
CA PRO A 172 -16.81 0.43 13.44
C PRO A 172 -15.91 -0.81 13.35
N ARG A 173 -16.39 -1.94 13.87
CA ARG A 173 -15.62 -3.20 13.95
C ARG A 173 -14.97 -3.61 12.62
N THR A 174 -15.70 -3.41 11.51
CA THR A 174 -15.19 -3.75 10.17
C THR A 174 -13.99 -2.89 9.81
N LEU A 175 -14.01 -1.59 10.13
CA LEU A 175 -12.86 -0.69 9.90
C LEU A 175 -11.64 -1.11 10.72
N VAL A 176 -11.84 -1.34 12.03
CA VAL A 176 -10.76 -1.77 12.93
C VAL A 176 -10.14 -3.07 12.43
N ARG A 177 -10.98 -4.08 12.18
CA ARG A 177 -10.52 -5.40 11.71
C ARG A 177 -9.78 -5.30 10.38
N ALA A 178 -10.34 -4.59 9.40
CA ALA A 178 -9.72 -4.46 8.07
C ALA A 178 -8.34 -3.82 8.16
N ASN A 179 -8.22 -2.71 8.88
CA ASN A 179 -6.95 -2.03 9.08
C ASN A 179 -5.92 -2.94 9.77
N GLN A 180 -6.29 -3.57 10.89
CA GLN A 180 -5.39 -4.44 11.65
C GLN A 180 -4.93 -5.66 10.84
N VAL A 181 -5.84 -6.33 10.10
CA VAL A 181 -5.49 -7.54 9.32
C VAL A 181 -4.63 -7.20 8.11
N MET A 182 -4.86 -6.06 7.43
CA MET A 182 -3.98 -5.61 6.34
C MET A 182 -2.56 -5.32 6.83
N ASN A 183 -2.41 -4.63 7.96
CA ASN A 183 -1.11 -4.39 8.57
C ASN A 183 -0.46 -5.68 9.08
N ALA A 184 -1.24 -6.62 9.60
CA ALA A 184 -0.76 -7.94 10.00
C ALA A 184 -0.23 -8.74 8.80
N ALA A 185 -0.89 -8.69 7.64
CA ALA A 185 -0.43 -9.36 6.43
C ALA A 185 0.92 -8.79 5.94
N GLN A 186 1.07 -7.47 5.97
CA GLN A 186 2.36 -6.83 5.65
C GLN A 186 3.45 -7.22 6.64
N ALA A 187 3.15 -7.22 7.95
CA ALA A 187 4.10 -7.64 8.98
C ALA A 187 4.52 -9.11 8.84
N LEU A 188 3.57 -9.99 8.49
CA LEU A 188 3.85 -11.41 8.23
C LEU A 188 4.77 -11.57 7.02
N MET A 189 4.47 -10.88 5.91
CA MET A 189 5.32 -10.86 4.72
C MET A 189 6.75 -10.43 5.06
N VAL A 190 6.93 -9.33 5.77
CA VAL A 190 8.26 -8.80 6.12
C VAL A 190 9.01 -9.76 7.03
N ALA A 191 8.30 -10.35 8.00
CA ALA A 191 8.87 -11.35 8.91
C ALA A 191 9.39 -12.59 8.15
N GLU A 192 8.65 -13.05 7.13
CA GLU A 192 9.04 -14.19 6.30
C GLU A 192 10.17 -13.86 5.31
N LEU A 193 10.07 -12.71 4.62
CA LEU A 193 11.08 -12.31 3.62
C LEU A 193 12.49 -12.18 4.21
N PHE A 194 12.58 -11.69 5.45
CA PHE A 194 13.86 -11.34 6.08
C PHE A 194 14.23 -12.24 7.27
N ASP A 195 13.46 -13.30 7.52
CA ASP A 195 13.65 -14.22 8.66
C ASP A 195 13.69 -13.48 10.01
N ILE A 196 12.71 -12.57 10.24
CA ILE A 196 12.59 -11.77 11.47
C ILE A 196 11.22 -12.04 12.12
N PRO A 197 10.99 -13.23 12.70
CA PRO A 197 9.67 -13.63 13.22
C PRO A 197 9.15 -12.70 14.33
N GLY A 198 10.04 -12.02 15.04
CA GLY A 198 9.67 -11.06 16.08
C GLY A 198 8.84 -9.86 15.59
N LEU A 199 8.93 -9.50 14.31
CA LEU A 199 8.12 -8.42 13.75
C LEU A 199 6.63 -8.74 13.70
N PHE A 200 6.28 -10.02 13.54
CA PHE A 200 4.88 -10.46 13.50
C PHE A 200 4.30 -10.78 14.88
N GLU A 201 5.12 -10.92 15.92
CA GLU A 201 4.70 -11.34 17.26
C GLU A 201 3.58 -10.48 17.88
N PRO A 202 3.57 -9.14 17.76
CA PRO A 202 2.46 -8.32 18.25
C PRO A 202 1.10 -8.72 17.64
N TYR A 203 1.06 -9.05 16.36
CA TYR A 203 -0.16 -9.48 15.67
C TYR A 203 -0.55 -10.91 16.01
N ARG A 204 0.43 -11.81 16.20
CA ARG A 204 0.19 -13.19 16.65
C ARG A 204 -0.44 -13.22 18.02
N THR A 205 0.05 -12.40 18.94
CA THR A 205 -0.45 -12.32 20.32
C THR A 205 -1.94 -11.96 20.39
N VAL A 206 -2.44 -11.18 19.44
CA VAL A 206 -3.86 -10.82 19.33
C VAL A 206 -4.65 -11.70 18.37
N GLY A 207 -4.07 -12.84 17.93
CA GLY A 207 -4.76 -13.89 17.16
C GLY A 207 -4.99 -13.57 15.69
N MET A 208 -4.14 -12.75 15.05
CA MET A 208 -4.33 -12.33 13.65
C MET A 208 -3.64 -13.24 12.63
N GLU A 209 -2.90 -14.27 13.05
CA GLU A 209 -2.07 -15.10 12.17
C GLU A 209 -2.85 -15.74 11.00
N ALA A 210 -3.97 -16.40 11.31
CA ALA A 210 -4.79 -17.04 10.26
C ALA A 210 -5.37 -16.03 9.26
N ALA A 211 -5.80 -14.84 9.73
CA ALA A 211 -6.36 -13.82 8.86
C ALA A 211 -5.27 -13.15 7.99
N ALA A 212 -4.09 -12.91 8.54
CA ALA A 212 -2.94 -12.39 7.80
C ALA A 212 -2.48 -13.37 6.71
N ALA A 213 -2.38 -14.66 7.03
CA ALA A 213 -2.02 -15.70 6.06
C ALA A 213 -3.01 -15.79 4.89
N LEU A 214 -4.32 -15.65 5.15
CA LEU A 214 -5.35 -15.62 4.10
C LEU A 214 -5.22 -14.42 3.15
N LEU A 215 -4.62 -13.31 3.59
CA LEU A 215 -4.32 -12.18 2.71
C LEU A 215 -2.98 -12.34 1.99
N LEU A 216 -2.00 -12.97 2.62
CA LEU A 216 -0.69 -13.18 2.04
C LEU A 216 -0.71 -14.22 0.90
N GLU A 217 -1.47 -15.31 1.06
CA GLU A 217 -1.53 -16.41 0.10
C GLU A 217 -1.89 -15.96 -1.32
N PRO A 218 -2.94 -15.14 -1.58
CA PRO A 218 -3.24 -14.65 -2.93
C PRO A 218 -2.11 -13.80 -3.55
N CYS A 219 -1.37 -13.02 -2.74
CA CYS A 219 -0.21 -12.27 -3.22
C CYS A 219 0.88 -13.22 -3.72
N MET A 220 1.15 -14.30 -2.99
CA MET A 220 2.11 -15.32 -3.41
C MET A 220 1.65 -16.04 -4.68
N GLN A 221 0.37 -16.38 -4.78
CA GLN A 221 -0.20 -17.01 -5.98
C GLN A 221 -0.08 -16.13 -7.21
N GLN A 222 -0.39 -14.83 -7.11
CA GLN A 222 -0.31 -13.90 -8.25
C GLN A 222 1.10 -13.84 -8.86
N ILE A 223 2.14 -13.95 -8.06
CA ILE A 223 3.53 -13.98 -8.56
C ILE A 223 3.76 -15.17 -9.51
N PHE A 224 3.01 -16.27 -9.34
CA PHE A 224 3.21 -17.52 -10.06
C PHE A 224 2.19 -17.78 -11.16
N ASP A 225 0.93 -17.32 -11.03
CA ASP A 225 -0.17 -17.69 -11.93
C ASP A 225 -0.75 -16.53 -12.77
N GLY A 226 -0.31 -15.27 -12.52
CA GLY A 226 -0.73 -14.11 -13.30
C GLY A 226 -2.14 -13.61 -12.98
N THR A 227 -2.68 -13.90 -11.80
CA THR A 227 -3.90 -13.29 -11.26
C THR A 227 -3.83 -11.77 -11.38
N THR A 228 -4.94 -11.11 -11.75
CA THR A 228 -4.97 -9.66 -11.96
C THR A 228 -5.01 -8.87 -10.65
N ASP A 229 -4.62 -7.59 -10.68
CA ASP A 229 -4.71 -6.70 -9.53
C ASP A 229 -6.14 -6.63 -8.96
N ARG A 230 -7.15 -6.62 -9.83
CA ARG A 230 -8.56 -6.61 -9.42
C ARG A 230 -8.95 -7.88 -8.68
N GLU A 231 -8.57 -9.04 -9.17
CA GLU A 231 -8.84 -10.33 -8.51
C GLU A 231 -8.16 -10.41 -7.15
N LEU A 232 -6.93 -9.90 -7.04
CA LEU A 232 -6.23 -9.83 -5.77
C LEU A 232 -6.95 -8.93 -4.76
N VAL A 233 -7.30 -7.70 -5.17
CA VAL A 233 -8.05 -6.76 -4.32
C VAL A 233 -9.42 -7.31 -3.95
N ASP A 234 -10.14 -7.97 -4.88
CA ASP A 234 -11.42 -8.62 -4.61
C ASP A 234 -11.28 -9.79 -3.63
N SER A 235 -10.19 -10.56 -3.71
CA SER A 235 -9.88 -11.62 -2.73
C SER A 235 -9.68 -11.06 -1.34
N TRP A 236 -8.87 -10.01 -1.21
CA TRP A 236 -8.67 -9.30 0.04
C TRP A 236 -9.97 -8.72 0.59
N SER A 237 -10.74 -8.08 -0.27
CA SER A 237 -12.01 -7.45 0.14
C SER A 237 -13.02 -8.44 0.71
N ARG A 238 -13.13 -9.64 0.12
CA ARG A 238 -13.98 -10.74 0.63
C ARG A 238 -13.52 -11.20 2.00
N THR A 239 -12.22 -11.42 2.19
CA THR A 239 -11.64 -11.84 3.47
C THR A 239 -11.88 -10.79 4.57
N LEU A 240 -11.88 -9.51 4.21
CA LEU A 240 -12.06 -8.39 5.13
C LEU A 240 -13.52 -7.95 5.30
N GLY A 241 -14.47 -8.46 4.49
CA GLY A 241 -15.87 -8.03 4.48
C GLY A 241 -16.07 -6.63 3.88
N LEU A 242 -15.24 -6.24 2.91
CA LEU A 242 -15.25 -4.92 2.28
C LEU A 242 -15.79 -4.94 0.84
N GLU A 243 -16.28 -6.06 0.32
CA GLU A 243 -16.69 -6.23 -1.08
C GLU A 243 -17.82 -5.30 -1.53
N LYS A 244 -18.61 -4.81 -0.59
CA LYS A 244 -19.72 -3.86 -0.86
C LYS A 244 -19.32 -2.39 -0.70
N TRP A 245 -18.10 -2.13 -0.23
CA TRP A 245 -17.64 -0.78 0.11
C TRP A 245 -17.25 0.05 -1.13
N TYR A 246 -16.96 -0.62 -2.21
CA TYR A 246 -16.50 -0.02 -3.45
C TYR A 246 -17.17 -0.63 -4.67
N ARG A 247 -16.88 -0.06 -5.81
CA ARG A 247 -17.15 -0.58 -7.14
C ARG A 247 -15.98 -0.25 -8.05
N TRP A 248 -15.71 -1.10 -9.00
CA TRP A 248 -14.72 -0.86 -10.03
C TRP A 248 -15.19 0.23 -11.01
N VAL A 249 -14.24 1.01 -11.55
CA VAL A 249 -14.43 2.06 -12.58
C VAL A 249 -13.47 1.85 -13.72
#